data_3f802acc3807efa51882c3c5dafc5eb0
#
_entry.id   3f802acc3807efa51882c3c5dafc5eb0
#
_cell.length_a   1.000
_cell.length_b   1.000
_cell.length_c   1.000
_cell.angle_alpha   90.00
_cell.angle_beta   90.00
_cell.angle_gamma   90.00
#
_symmetry.space_group_name_H-M   'P 1'
#
loop_
_entity.id
_entity.type
_entity.pdbx_description
1 polymer ?
#
loop_
_entity_poly.entity_id
_entity_poly.type
_entity_poly.pdbx_seq_one_letter_code
_entity_poly.pdbx_strand_id
1 'polypeptide(L)'
;MISLEKNMVQRGFTLVELLIVVIILAILAAIIVPQFTAATDDATQSAYDTNIANIRAAVDLYRQQHNAYPGAVTSTGAGCPAGSANVPGAVGEPAFVAQLRNYTNAAGVACTGTDATFRYGPYLKDDLPANPLGAVPNNTVTVVSTGILGLGSGGTDGWRFDSVTGEFIGDE
;
A
#
# COMPACT_ATOMS: atom_id res chain seq x y z
N MET A 1 -16.41 -72.39 9.25
CA MET A 1 -16.48 -70.92 9.22
C MET A 1 -16.52 -70.49 7.78
N ILE A 2 -17.68 -70.13 7.25
CA ILE A 2 -17.83 -69.65 5.88
C ILE A 2 -17.84 -68.15 5.93
N SER A 3 -16.77 -67.51 5.37
CA SER A 3 -16.67 -66.04 5.26
C SER A 3 -17.55 -65.58 4.11
N LEU A 4 -18.61 -64.87 4.38
CA LEU A 4 -19.44 -64.20 3.36
C LEU A 4 -18.78 -62.89 2.99
N GLU A 5 -17.98 -62.92 1.91
CA GLU A 5 -17.53 -61.68 1.26
C GLU A 5 -18.73 -60.94 0.67
N LYS A 6 -19.00 -59.77 1.22
CA LYS A 6 -20.06 -58.88 0.75
C LYS A 6 -19.51 -58.12 -0.52
N ASN A 7 -19.85 -58.63 -1.69
CA ASN A 7 -19.55 -57.98 -2.94
C ASN A 7 -20.26 -56.60 -2.96
N MET A 8 -19.53 -55.50 -2.66
CA MET A 8 -20.00 -54.14 -2.89
C MET A 8 -20.00 -53.90 -4.43
N VAL A 9 -21.20 -53.80 -5.00
CA VAL A 9 -21.37 -53.39 -6.41
C VAL A 9 -20.89 -51.93 -6.52
N GLN A 10 -19.72 -51.72 -7.10
CA GLN A 10 -19.23 -50.42 -7.45
C GLN A 10 -20.06 -49.86 -8.60
N ARG A 11 -20.90 -48.86 -8.34
CA ARG A 11 -21.62 -48.14 -9.38
C ARG A 11 -20.65 -47.18 -10.03
N GLY A 12 -20.33 -47.45 -11.30
CA GLY A 12 -19.54 -46.53 -12.16
C GLY A 12 -20.41 -45.37 -12.64
N PHE A 13 -19.79 -44.19 -12.76
CA PHE A 13 -20.45 -43.03 -13.39
C PHE A 13 -20.70 -43.27 -14.87
N THR A 14 -21.86 -42.84 -15.35
CA THR A 14 -22.17 -42.88 -16.79
C THR A 14 -21.51 -41.68 -17.51
N LEU A 15 -21.20 -41.86 -18.79
CA LEU A 15 -20.62 -40.80 -19.63
C LEU A 15 -21.60 -39.60 -19.74
N VAL A 16 -22.89 -39.86 -19.74
CA VAL A 16 -23.96 -38.84 -19.82
C VAL A 16 -24.02 -38.02 -18.52
N GLU A 17 -23.88 -38.64 -17.35
CA GLU A 17 -23.85 -37.91 -16.07
C GLU A 17 -22.69 -36.94 -16.01
N LEU A 18 -21.49 -37.35 -16.46
CA LEU A 18 -20.33 -36.48 -16.54
C LEU A 18 -20.55 -35.34 -17.54
N LEU A 19 -21.14 -35.63 -18.71
CA LEU A 19 -21.41 -34.63 -19.72
C LEU A 19 -22.38 -33.54 -19.23
N ILE A 20 -23.46 -33.91 -18.56
CA ILE A 20 -24.42 -32.94 -18.00
C ILE A 20 -23.75 -32.04 -16.96
N VAL A 21 -22.94 -32.61 -16.06
CA VAL A 21 -22.26 -31.84 -15.01
C VAL A 21 -21.30 -30.81 -15.62
N VAL A 22 -20.50 -31.19 -16.63
CA VAL A 22 -19.56 -30.24 -17.24
C VAL A 22 -20.26 -29.14 -18.04
N ILE A 23 -21.41 -29.43 -18.66
CA ILE A 23 -22.20 -28.39 -19.33
C ILE A 23 -22.75 -27.37 -18.32
N ILE A 24 -23.32 -27.84 -17.20
CA ILE A 24 -23.83 -26.95 -16.15
C ILE A 24 -22.70 -26.10 -15.57
N LEU A 25 -21.56 -26.69 -15.27
CA LEU A 25 -20.39 -25.96 -14.77
C LEU A 25 -19.88 -24.91 -15.77
N ALA A 26 -19.88 -25.24 -17.07
CA ALA A 26 -19.46 -24.31 -18.11
C ALA A 26 -20.39 -23.08 -18.20
N ILE A 27 -21.71 -23.28 -18.09
CA ILE A 27 -22.69 -22.19 -18.10
C ILE A 27 -22.53 -21.31 -16.85
N LEU A 28 -22.37 -21.92 -15.66
CA LEU A 28 -22.16 -21.18 -14.42
C LEU A 28 -20.86 -20.40 -14.44
N ALA A 29 -19.77 -21.00 -14.91
CA ALA A 29 -18.47 -20.33 -15.03
C ALA A 29 -18.52 -19.12 -15.98
N ALA A 30 -19.24 -19.24 -17.11
CA ALA A 30 -19.37 -18.15 -18.07
C ALA A 30 -20.04 -16.88 -17.50
N ILE A 31 -20.90 -17.03 -16.50
CA ILE A 31 -21.59 -15.90 -15.83
C ILE A 31 -20.78 -15.38 -14.64
N ILE A 32 -20.18 -16.28 -13.84
CA ILE A 32 -19.53 -15.93 -12.57
C ILE A 32 -18.17 -15.27 -12.81
N VAL A 33 -17.37 -15.76 -13.74
CA VAL A 33 -16.01 -15.27 -13.98
C VAL A 33 -15.98 -13.75 -14.26
N PRO A 34 -16.76 -13.18 -15.21
CA PRO A 34 -16.71 -11.74 -15.46
C PRO A 34 -17.19 -10.89 -14.29
N GLN A 35 -18.09 -11.41 -13.45
CA GLN A 35 -18.55 -10.68 -12.25
C GLN A 35 -17.47 -10.61 -11.18
N PHE A 36 -16.67 -11.67 -11.01
CA PHE A 36 -15.54 -11.65 -10.09
C PHE A 36 -14.45 -10.68 -10.53
N THR A 37 -14.17 -10.61 -11.83
CA THR A 37 -13.17 -9.66 -12.35
C THR A 37 -13.59 -8.22 -12.07
N ALA A 38 -14.83 -7.85 -12.39
CA ALA A 38 -15.35 -6.52 -12.12
C ALA A 38 -15.32 -6.18 -10.60
N ALA A 39 -15.72 -7.12 -9.75
CA ALA A 39 -15.70 -6.91 -8.30
C ALA A 39 -14.27 -6.76 -7.73
N THR A 40 -13.29 -7.47 -8.31
CA THR A 40 -11.87 -7.30 -7.93
C THR A 40 -11.32 -5.95 -8.38
N ASP A 41 -11.67 -5.49 -9.57
CA ASP A 41 -11.25 -4.19 -10.09
C ASP A 41 -11.82 -3.05 -9.23
N ASP A 42 -13.11 -3.11 -8.88
CA ASP A 42 -13.76 -2.14 -7.99
C ASP A 42 -13.12 -2.14 -6.59
N ALA A 43 -12.79 -3.31 -6.04
CA ALA A 43 -12.11 -3.42 -4.75
C ALA A 43 -10.70 -2.84 -4.78
N THR A 44 -9.95 -3.07 -5.86
CA THR A 44 -8.61 -2.55 -6.08
C THR A 44 -8.64 -1.02 -6.18
N GLN A 45 -9.58 -0.46 -6.94
CA GLN A 45 -9.78 0.98 -7.06
C GLN A 45 -10.16 1.61 -5.71
N SER A 46 -11.07 0.99 -4.96
CA SER A 46 -11.45 1.47 -3.62
C SER A 46 -10.29 1.45 -2.63
N ALA A 47 -9.44 0.43 -2.70
CA ALA A 47 -8.22 0.35 -1.89
C ALA A 47 -7.23 1.47 -2.26
N TYR A 48 -7.04 1.74 -3.56
CA TYR A 48 -6.22 2.85 -4.05
C TYR A 48 -6.72 4.20 -3.53
N ASP A 49 -8.01 4.49 -3.69
CA ASP A 49 -8.60 5.76 -3.25
C ASP A 49 -8.47 5.96 -1.73
N THR A 50 -8.63 4.89 -0.96
CA THR A 50 -8.46 4.92 0.49
C THR A 50 -7.00 5.17 0.88
N ASN A 51 -6.06 4.46 0.25
CA ASN A 51 -4.64 4.59 0.52
C ASN A 51 -4.15 6.01 0.22
N ILE A 52 -4.50 6.53 -0.97
CA ILE A 52 -4.08 7.88 -1.38
C ILE A 52 -4.66 8.96 -0.49
N ALA A 53 -5.93 8.82 -0.05
CA ALA A 53 -6.56 9.77 0.86
C ALA A 53 -5.86 9.77 2.24
N ASN A 54 -5.54 8.60 2.77
CA ASN A 54 -4.85 8.47 4.06
C ASN A 54 -3.43 9.07 4.02
N ILE A 55 -2.68 8.79 2.95
CA ILE A 55 -1.31 9.32 2.80
C ILE A 55 -1.36 10.85 2.62
N ARG A 56 -2.26 11.38 1.80
CA ARG A 56 -2.44 12.83 1.64
C ARG A 56 -2.79 13.51 2.96
N ALA A 57 -3.68 12.94 3.76
CA ALA A 57 -4.01 13.47 5.08
C ALA A 57 -2.79 13.50 6.02
N ALA A 58 -1.95 12.46 6.00
CA ALA A 58 -0.71 12.41 6.78
C ALA A 58 0.31 13.48 6.31
N VAL A 59 0.46 13.64 4.99
CA VAL A 59 1.32 14.67 4.38
C VAL A 59 0.86 16.08 4.74
N ASP A 60 -0.44 16.34 4.67
CA ASP A 60 -1.02 17.64 5.00
C ASP A 60 -0.86 17.97 6.48
N LEU A 61 -1.04 16.99 7.36
CA LEU A 61 -0.82 17.17 8.79
C LEU A 61 0.66 17.46 9.10
N TYR A 62 1.58 16.75 8.47
CA TYR A 62 3.01 17.04 8.56
C TYR A 62 3.31 18.47 8.09
N ARG A 63 2.78 18.86 6.92
CA ARG A 63 2.95 20.21 6.35
C ARG A 63 2.48 21.32 7.29
N GLN A 64 1.36 21.12 7.96
CA GLN A 64 0.83 22.09 8.93
C GLN A 64 1.74 22.27 10.15
N GLN A 65 2.37 21.21 10.61
CA GLN A 65 3.20 21.21 11.80
C GLN A 65 4.64 21.67 11.54
N HIS A 66 5.18 21.39 10.35
CA HIS A 66 6.58 21.65 9.99
C HIS A 66 6.76 22.83 9.02
N ASN A 67 5.69 23.35 8.46
CA ASN A 67 5.72 24.38 7.40
C ASN A 67 6.57 23.96 6.16
N ALA A 68 6.80 22.66 5.99
CA ALA A 68 7.50 22.03 4.87
C ALA A 68 6.85 20.68 4.59
N TYR A 69 6.91 20.21 3.35
CA TYR A 69 6.46 18.87 3.02
C TYR A 69 7.47 17.79 3.45
N PRO A 70 7.01 16.56 3.76
CA PRO A 70 7.94 15.48 4.09
C PRO A 70 8.85 15.17 2.89
N GLY A 71 10.12 14.84 3.17
CA GLY A 71 11.12 14.63 2.12
C GLY A 71 11.71 15.90 1.51
N ALA A 72 11.17 17.09 1.78
CA ALA A 72 11.75 18.35 1.33
C ALA A 72 13.04 18.72 2.09
N VAL A 73 13.17 18.26 3.32
CA VAL A 73 14.34 18.44 4.19
C VAL A 73 14.84 17.08 4.66
N THR A 74 16.14 16.99 5.00
CA THR A 74 16.71 15.76 5.58
C THR A 74 16.06 15.44 6.92
N SER A 75 15.87 14.16 7.22
CA SER A 75 15.47 13.68 8.54
C SER A 75 16.67 13.41 9.46
N THR A 76 17.90 13.57 8.96
CA THR A 76 19.13 13.35 9.70
C THR A 76 19.42 14.51 10.64
N GLY A 77 19.69 14.21 11.89
CA GLY A 77 20.08 15.22 12.90
C GLY A 77 20.49 14.57 14.21
N ALA A 78 20.84 15.41 15.17
CA ALA A 78 21.22 14.97 16.52
C ALA A 78 20.11 15.31 17.54
N GLY A 79 20.27 14.78 18.76
CA GLY A 79 19.44 15.17 19.92
C GLY A 79 18.22 14.29 20.15
N CYS A 80 18.19 13.06 19.60
CA CYS A 80 17.14 12.11 19.94
C CYS A 80 17.07 11.84 21.44
N PRO A 81 15.86 11.57 21.97
CA PRO A 81 15.66 11.21 23.37
C PRO A 81 16.53 10.03 23.81
N ALA A 82 16.90 9.99 25.07
CA ALA A 82 17.69 8.90 25.63
C ALA A 82 16.98 7.55 25.41
N GLY A 83 17.72 6.56 24.89
CA GLY A 83 17.18 5.23 24.58
C GLY A 83 16.46 5.14 23.23
N SER A 84 16.38 6.22 22.46
CA SER A 84 15.86 6.22 21.09
C SER A 84 16.98 6.42 20.07
N ALA A 85 16.69 6.07 18.81
CA ALA A 85 17.64 6.19 17.71
C ALA A 85 17.20 7.27 16.73
N ASN A 86 18.17 7.96 16.13
CA ASN A 86 17.95 8.81 14.97
C ASN A 86 17.56 7.92 13.77
N VAL A 87 16.57 8.37 12.98
CA VAL A 87 16.17 7.73 11.75
C VAL A 87 16.63 8.60 10.57
N PRO A 88 17.89 8.38 10.11
CA PRO A 88 18.49 9.23 9.11
C PRO A 88 17.86 8.99 7.75
N GLY A 89 17.61 10.07 7.03
CA GLY A 89 17.15 10.05 5.63
C GLY A 89 17.65 11.28 4.91
N ALA A 90 18.29 11.09 3.76
CA ALA A 90 18.60 12.17 2.85
C ALA A 90 17.30 12.76 2.27
N VAL A 91 17.35 13.98 1.77
CA VAL A 91 16.23 14.61 1.05
C VAL A 91 15.71 13.64 -0.03
N GLY A 92 14.39 13.56 -0.14
CA GLY A 92 13.69 12.62 -1.03
C GLY A 92 13.00 11.49 -0.25
N GLU A 93 12.91 10.31 -0.84
CA GLU A 93 12.21 9.15 -0.30
C GLU A 93 12.65 8.76 1.13
N PRO A 94 13.95 8.64 1.45
CA PRO A 94 14.36 8.23 2.79
C PRO A 94 13.88 9.19 3.88
N ALA A 95 13.91 10.50 3.62
CA ALA A 95 13.38 11.48 4.57
C ALA A 95 11.85 11.46 4.60
N PHE A 96 11.17 11.31 3.48
CA PHE A 96 9.71 11.21 3.39
C PHE A 96 9.18 10.09 4.31
N VAL A 97 9.73 8.90 4.16
CA VAL A 97 9.34 7.72 4.96
C VAL A 97 9.69 7.92 6.43
N ALA A 98 10.92 8.37 6.74
CA ALA A 98 11.37 8.59 8.11
C ALA A 98 10.49 9.61 8.85
N GLN A 99 10.15 10.72 8.20
CA GLN A 99 9.38 11.82 8.77
C GLN A 99 7.90 11.48 8.97
N LEU A 100 7.32 10.63 8.14
CA LEU A 100 5.92 10.23 8.30
C LEU A 100 5.73 9.10 9.34
N ARG A 101 6.72 8.24 9.53
CA ARG A 101 6.62 7.05 10.39
C ARG A 101 7.19 7.21 11.80
N ASN A 102 7.94 8.27 12.05
CA ASN A 102 8.61 8.46 13.34
C ASN A 102 8.24 9.79 14.00
N TYR A 103 8.65 9.95 15.25
CA TYR A 103 8.52 11.23 15.91
C TYR A 103 9.51 12.24 15.32
N THR A 104 9.07 13.47 15.15
CA THR A 104 9.87 14.51 14.54
C THR A 104 9.96 15.75 15.44
N ASN A 105 11.05 16.49 15.30
CA ASN A 105 11.18 17.83 15.87
C ASN A 105 10.74 18.90 14.85
N ALA A 106 10.71 20.16 15.23
CA ALA A 106 10.27 21.26 14.37
C ALA A 106 11.11 21.41 13.07
N ALA A 107 12.34 20.91 13.03
CA ALA A 107 13.20 20.93 11.86
C ALA A 107 13.04 19.71 10.94
N GLY A 108 12.16 18.75 11.29
CA GLY A 108 11.95 17.51 10.51
C GLY A 108 12.97 16.41 10.79
N VAL A 109 13.82 16.54 11.81
CA VAL A 109 14.67 15.43 12.26
C VAL A 109 13.79 14.33 12.84
N ALA A 110 14.02 13.08 12.44
CA ALA A 110 13.20 11.94 12.85
C ALA A 110 13.91 11.04 13.89
N CYS A 111 13.17 10.65 14.92
CA CYS A 111 13.64 9.78 16.01
C CYS A 111 12.60 8.70 16.34
N THR A 112 13.05 7.55 16.81
CA THR A 112 12.15 6.46 17.22
C THR A 112 11.43 6.72 18.54
N GLY A 113 11.89 7.70 19.35
CA GLY A 113 11.28 8.08 20.63
C GLY A 113 10.75 9.50 20.61
N THR A 114 9.94 9.83 21.61
CA THR A 114 9.29 11.12 21.80
C THR A 114 9.74 11.81 23.09
N ASP A 115 9.81 13.13 23.05
CA ASP A 115 10.01 14.02 24.20
C ASP A 115 9.42 15.42 23.91
N ALA A 116 9.79 16.43 24.70
CA ALA A 116 9.34 17.81 24.48
C ALA A 116 9.82 18.41 23.14
N THR A 117 10.94 17.92 22.59
CA THR A 117 11.51 18.36 21.32
C THR A 117 10.95 17.55 20.14
N PHE A 118 10.91 16.22 20.26
CA PHE A 118 10.41 15.26 19.29
C PHE A 118 8.95 14.88 19.61
N ARG A 119 8.06 15.82 19.40
CA ARG A 119 6.66 15.74 19.82
C ARG A 119 5.66 15.59 18.68
N TYR A 120 6.10 15.72 17.43
CA TYR A 120 5.25 15.61 16.26
C TYR A 120 5.29 14.19 15.71
N GLY A 121 4.17 13.74 15.11
CA GLY A 121 4.06 12.40 14.55
C GLY A 121 3.89 11.29 15.60
N PRO A 122 4.02 10.01 15.21
CA PRO A 122 4.05 9.55 13.82
C PRO A 122 2.73 9.84 13.10
N TYR A 123 2.79 10.13 11.82
CA TYR A 123 1.63 10.45 10.97
C TYR A 123 1.06 9.20 10.30
N LEU A 124 1.92 8.22 10.07
CA LEU A 124 1.57 6.87 9.63
C LEU A 124 2.02 5.87 10.70
N LYS A 125 1.11 4.99 11.10
CA LYS A 125 1.40 3.96 12.10
C LYS A 125 2.20 2.79 11.52
N ASP A 126 1.86 2.41 10.29
CA ASP A 126 2.44 1.29 9.58
C ASP A 126 3.26 1.79 8.38
N ASP A 127 3.90 0.87 7.66
CA ASP A 127 4.57 1.18 6.39
C ASP A 127 3.57 1.75 5.37
N LEU A 128 4.10 2.47 4.38
CA LEU A 128 3.26 2.89 3.26
C LEU A 128 2.63 1.64 2.61
N PRO A 129 1.33 1.68 2.35
CA PRO A 129 0.69 0.61 1.60
C PRO A 129 1.26 0.54 0.19
N ALA A 130 1.25 -0.64 -0.40
CA ALA A 130 1.59 -0.78 -1.81
C ALA A 130 0.52 -0.09 -2.68
N ASN A 131 0.92 0.47 -3.82
CA ASN A 131 -0.01 0.94 -4.84
C ASN A 131 -0.67 -0.29 -5.48
N PRO A 132 -1.99 -0.45 -5.34
CA PRO A 132 -2.66 -1.65 -5.84
C PRO A 132 -2.93 -1.62 -7.35
N LEU A 133 -2.77 -0.46 -8.00
CA LEU A 133 -3.02 -0.29 -9.45
C LEU A 133 -1.77 -0.55 -10.29
N GLY A 134 -0.56 -0.53 -9.69
CA GLY A 134 0.67 -0.86 -10.40
C GLY A 134 0.68 -2.31 -10.92
N ALA A 135 1.38 -2.57 -12.01
CA ALA A 135 1.53 -3.91 -12.58
C ALA A 135 2.17 -4.89 -11.56
N VAL A 136 3.05 -4.36 -10.72
CA VAL A 136 3.60 -5.06 -9.54
C VAL A 136 3.37 -4.18 -8.32
N PRO A 137 2.44 -4.55 -7.40
CA PRO A 137 2.15 -3.75 -6.22
C PRO A 137 3.43 -3.40 -5.44
N ASN A 138 3.69 -2.10 -5.29
CA ASN A 138 4.94 -1.57 -4.75
C ASN A 138 4.64 -0.40 -3.80
N ASN A 139 5.35 -0.32 -2.68
CA ASN A 139 5.20 0.71 -1.65
C ASN A 139 6.29 1.78 -1.67
N THR A 140 7.17 1.79 -2.67
CA THR A 140 8.20 2.83 -2.83
C THR A 140 7.57 4.16 -3.23
N VAL A 141 8.21 5.26 -2.84
CA VAL A 141 7.79 6.62 -3.17
C VAL A 141 8.89 7.31 -3.95
N THR A 142 8.62 7.66 -5.19
CA THR A 142 9.52 8.55 -5.94
C THR A 142 9.24 10.00 -5.55
N VAL A 143 10.13 10.59 -4.75
CA VAL A 143 10.01 11.99 -4.34
C VAL A 143 10.71 12.88 -5.33
N VAL A 144 9.97 13.82 -5.91
CA VAL A 144 10.48 14.84 -6.83
C VAL A 144 10.30 16.25 -6.22
N SER A 145 10.92 17.24 -6.81
CA SER A 145 10.87 18.65 -6.39
C SER A 145 10.68 19.57 -7.60
N THR A 146 9.70 19.24 -8.45
CA THR A 146 9.46 19.97 -9.70
C THR A 146 8.76 21.30 -9.46
N GLY A 147 7.90 21.39 -8.45
CA GLY A 147 7.07 22.55 -8.18
C GLY A 147 6.01 22.82 -9.25
N ILE A 148 5.73 21.84 -10.10
CA ILE A 148 4.76 21.92 -11.18
C ILE A 148 3.55 21.07 -10.81
N LEU A 149 2.34 21.65 -10.88
CA LEU A 149 1.08 20.92 -10.69
C LEU A 149 0.81 19.98 -11.87
N GLY A 150 0.11 18.87 -11.58
CA GLY A 150 -0.19 17.86 -12.57
C GLY A 150 0.97 16.87 -12.71
N LEU A 151 1.39 16.31 -11.58
CA LEU A 151 2.45 15.31 -11.51
C LEU A 151 2.09 14.10 -12.38
N GLY A 152 2.88 13.83 -13.38
CA GLY A 152 2.71 12.66 -14.25
C GLY A 152 3.28 11.40 -13.64
N SER A 153 2.83 10.24 -14.13
CA SER A 153 3.41 8.93 -13.78
C SER A 153 4.86 8.84 -14.26
N GLY A 154 5.69 8.13 -13.51
CA GLY A 154 7.08 7.79 -13.84
C GLY A 154 7.28 6.31 -14.16
N GLY A 155 6.22 5.48 -14.02
CA GLY A 155 6.24 4.06 -14.35
C GLY A 155 7.04 3.19 -13.38
N THR A 156 6.96 3.49 -12.06
CA THR A 156 7.65 2.70 -11.02
C THR A 156 6.73 1.74 -10.26
N ASP A 157 5.44 1.68 -10.63
CA ASP A 157 4.39 0.88 -9.99
C ASP A 157 4.13 1.21 -8.50
N GLY A 158 4.80 2.23 -7.96
CA GLY A 158 4.68 2.67 -6.57
C GLY A 158 3.86 3.95 -6.42
N TRP A 159 4.41 4.89 -5.66
CA TRP A 159 3.83 6.21 -5.43
C TRP A 159 4.77 7.30 -5.94
N ARG A 160 4.21 8.43 -6.29
CA ARG A 160 4.96 9.60 -6.67
C ARG A 160 4.50 10.82 -5.89
N PHE A 161 5.46 11.60 -5.42
CA PHE A 161 5.20 12.76 -4.57
C PHE A 161 6.06 13.95 -4.99
N ASP A 162 5.46 15.13 -5.08
CA ASP A 162 6.20 16.38 -5.26
C ASP A 162 6.34 17.12 -3.92
N SER A 163 7.55 17.25 -3.43
CA SER A 163 7.87 17.88 -2.14
C SER A 163 7.74 19.41 -2.14
N VAL A 164 7.40 20.03 -3.28
CA VAL A 164 7.17 21.48 -3.41
C VAL A 164 5.68 21.78 -3.49
N THR A 165 4.93 21.05 -4.33
CA THR A 165 3.48 21.25 -4.51
C THR A 165 2.66 20.48 -3.48
N GLY A 166 3.19 19.37 -2.94
CA GLY A 166 2.45 18.44 -2.08
C GLY A 166 1.57 17.46 -2.83
N GLU A 167 1.66 17.41 -4.15
CA GLU A 167 0.90 16.48 -4.96
C GLU A 167 1.40 15.04 -4.76
N PHE A 168 0.47 14.13 -4.49
CA PHE A 168 0.74 12.71 -4.26
C PHE A 168 -0.17 11.88 -5.15
N ILE A 169 0.41 11.00 -5.97
CA ILE A 169 -0.31 10.16 -6.94
C ILE A 169 0.22 8.73 -6.93
N GLY A 170 -0.55 7.80 -7.50
CA GLY A 170 -0.02 6.50 -7.91
C GLY A 170 0.89 6.66 -9.12
N ASP A 171 1.94 5.89 -9.15
CA ASP A 171 2.94 5.87 -10.23
C ASP A 171 2.74 4.56 -11.01
N GLU A 172 1.96 4.62 -12.10
CA GLU A 172 1.57 3.48 -12.96
C GLU A 172 2.41 3.42 -14.23
#